data_ca108b981812ffb13c324abf7ed67768
#
_entry.id   ca108b981812ffb13c324abf7ed67768
#
_cell.length_a   1.000
_cell.length_b   1.000
_cell.length_c   1.000
_cell.angle_alpha   90.00
_cell.angle_beta   90.00
_cell.angle_gamma   90.00
#
_symmetry.space_group_name_H-M   'P 1'
#
loop_
_entity.id
_entity.type
_entity.pdbx_description
1 polymer ?
#
loop_
_entity_poly.entity_id
_entity_poly.type
_entity_poly.pdbx_seq_one_letter_code
_entity_poly.pdbx_strand_id
1 'polypeptide(L)'
;MSRLVCRVVFAPVLVALFAITASAQTSQVPPDIMKLLASIRAADKGQLAASEEDGRFMRVLIIASGAKHALEIGGADGYSAIWMGLGMRQTGGHLTTIEYDPGRAKSLAENIKRAGLTDVVTVVAGDGFKEIPKVAGTFDFVFLDAWKADYKRFLDLVFPRLVPRGLFLAHNVVNKQAEMKDFLAAINDNPALATTIVRPGSEGMSVSVKLK
;
A
#
# COMPACT_ATOMS: atom_id res chain seq x y z
N MET A 1 -54.92 -53.43 -40.17
CA MET A 1 -53.54 -52.91 -40.10
C MET A 1 -53.58 -51.43 -39.68
N SER A 2 -53.45 -51.22 -38.37
CA SER A 2 -53.56 -49.83 -37.79
C SER A 2 -52.15 -49.31 -37.53
N ARG A 3 -51.79 -48.17 -38.17
CA ARG A 3 -50.49 -47.49 -37.98
C ARG A 3 -50.58 -46.52 -36.79
N LEU A 4 -49.85 -46.86 -35.73
CA LEU A 4 -49.67 -45.98 -34.58
C LEU A 4 -48.67 -44.85 -34.96
N VAL A 5 -49.12 -43.61 -35.02
CA VAL A 5 -48.27 -42.43 -35.23
C VAL A 5 -47.87 -41.91 -33.86
N CYS A 6 -46.60 -42.10 -33.51
CA CYS A 6 -46.03 -41.56 -32.29
C CYS A 6 -45.70 -40.06 -32.51
N ARG A 7 -46.46 -39.16 -31.86
CA ARG A 7 -46.16 -37.72 -31.85
C ARG A 7 -45.15 -37.42 -30.73
N VAL A 8 -43.93 -37.10 -31.15
CA VAL A 8 -42.90 -36.59 -30.23
C VAL A 8 -43.20 -35.12 -29.97
N VAL A 9 -43.56 -34.78 -28.75
CA VAL A 9 -43.75 -33.41 -28.29
C VAL A 9 -42.40 -32.86 -27.83
N PHE A 10 -41.80 -31.98 -28.61
CA PHE A 10 -40.62 -31.24 -28.16
C PHE A 10 -41.07 -30.09 -27.24
N ALA A 11 -40.75 -30.18 -25.94
CA ALA A 11 -40.86 -29.04 -25.04
C ALA A 11 -39.63 -28.12 -25.21
N PRO A 12 -39.79 -26.81 -25.41
CA PRO A 12 -38.66 -25.91 -25.47
C PRO A 12 -38.08 -25.76 -24.07
N VAL A 13 -36.80 -26.16 -23.90
CA VAL A 13 -36.00 -25.86 -22.71
C VAL A 13 -35.61 -24.38 -22.80
N LEU A 14 -36.26 -23.56 -22.00
CA LEU A 14 -35.90 -22.15 -21.85
C LEU A 14 -34.62 -22.06 -21.03
N VAL A 15 -33.45 -21.94 -21.67
CA VAL A 15 -32.19 -21.65 -21.01
C VAL A 15 -32.18 -20.16 -20.66
N ALA A 16 -32.48 -19.85 -19.41
CA ALA A 16 -32.29 -18.51 -18.88
C ALA A 16 -30.78 -18.22 -18.77
N LEU A 17 -30.22 -17.48 -19.72
CA LEU A 17 -28.89 -16.91 -19.60
C LEU A 17 -28.93 -15.82 -18.49
N PHE A 18 -28.49 -16.19 -17.30
CA PHE A 18 -28.08 -15.19 -16.32
C PHE A 18 -26.79 -14.52 -16.81
N ALA A 19 -26.93 -13.37 -17.41
CA ALA A 19 -25.80 -12.49 -17.67
C ALA A 19 -25.26 -12.01 -16.31
N ILE A 20 -24.23 -12.71 -15.80
CA ILE A 20 -23.40 -12.17 -14.72
C ILE A 20 -22.67 -10.98 -15.34
N THR A 21 -23.19 -9.78 -15.13
CA THR A 21 -22.42 -8.56 -15.37
C THR A 21 -21.28 -8.55 -14.36
N ALA A 22 -20.17 -9.17 -14.70
CA ALA A 22 -18.89 -8.91 -14.03
C ALA A 22 -18.65 -7.42 -14.23
N SER A 23 -18.92 -6.63 -13.19
CA SER A 23 -18.47 -5.25 -13.13
C SER A 23 -16.95 -5.32 -13.33
N ALA A 24 -16.48 -4.93 -14.51
CA ALA A 24 -15.07 -4.80 -14.78
C ALA A 24 -14.55 -3.80 -13.75
N GLN A 25 -13.91 -4.33 -12.71
CA GLN A 25 -13.27 -3.53 -11.67
C GLN A 25 -12.18 -2.76 -12.40
N THR A 26 -12.49 -1.49 -12.75
CA THR A 26 -11.55 -0.66 -13.49
C THR A 26 -10.28 -0.57 -12.68
N SER A 27 -9.15 -0.98 -13.24
CA SER A 27 -7.82 -0.86 -12.65
C SER A 27 -7.42 0.60 -12.37
N GLN A 28 -8.27 1.53 -12.78
CA GLN A 28 -8.06 2.96 -12.63
C GLN A 28 -8.54 3.45 -11.27
N VAL A 29 -7.78 4.37 -10.71
CA VAL A 29 -8.15 5.08 -9.48
C VAL A 29 -9.35 5.98 -9.81
N PRO A 30 -10.42 6.00 -8.98
CA PRO A 30 -11.58 6.84 -9.20
C PRO A 30 -11.21 8.32 -9.37
N PRO A 31 -11.87 9.08 -10.27
CA PRO A 31 -11.53 10.47 -10.54
C PRO A 31 -11.63 11.40 -9.32
N ASP A 32 -12.54 11.13 -8.39
CA ASP A 32 -12.68 11.85 -7.13
C ASP A 32 -11.48 11.64 -6.19
N ILE A 33 -10.96 10.43 -6.13
CA ILE A 33 -9.72 10.11 -5.40
C ILE A 33 -8.52 10.82 -6.05
N MET A 34 -8.42 10.84 -7.38
CA MET A 34 -7.35 11.58 -8.07
C MET A 34 -7.43 13.08 -7.78
N LYS A 35 -8.63 13.68 -7.73
CA LYS A 35 -8.82 15.08 -7.33
C LYS A 35 -8.40 15.31 -5.88
N LEU A 36 -8.73 14.40 -4.98
CA LEU A 36 -8.31 14.47 -3.58
C LEU A 36 -6.80 14.43 -3.47
N LEU A 37 -6.12 13.48 -4.11
CA LEU A 37 -4.66 13.36 -4.13
C LEU A 37 -4.02 14.64 -4.68
N ALA A 38 -4.53 15.20 -5.79
CA ALA A 38 -4.06 16.45 -6.34
C ALA A 38 -4.22 17.61 -5.34
N SER A 39 -5.34 17.66 -4.59
CA SER A 39 -5.58 18.69 -3.58
C SER A 39 -4.61 18.58 -2.39
N ILE A 40 -4.28 17.36 -1.94
CA ILE A 40 -3.29 17.14 -0.88
C ILE A 40 -1.91 17.63 -1.33
N ARG A 41 -1.47 17.28 -2.54
CA ARG A 41 -0.17 17.77 -3.08
C ARG A 41 -0.13 19.27 -3.25
N ALA A 42 -1.20 19.90 -3.72
CA ALA A 42 -1.27 21.34 -3.87
C ALA A 42 -1.21 22.10 -2.52
N ALA A 43 -1.67 21.48 -1.45
CA ALA A 43 -1.61 22.02 -0.10
C ALA A 43 -0.28 21.74 0.62
N ASP A 44 0.52 20.81 0.13
CA ASP A 44 1.78 20.37 0.74
C ASP A 44 2.91 21.36 0.51
N LYS A 45 2.99 22.39 1.37
CA LYS A 45 4.05 23.41 1.35
C LYS A 45 5.42 22.85 1.76
N GLY A 46 5.44 21.73 2.49
CA GLY A 46 6.66 21.09 2.98
C GLY A 46 7.28 20.10 1.99
N GLN A 47 6.64 19.85 0.85
CA GLN A 47 7.05 18.85 -0.15
C GLN A 47 7.29 17.47 0.46
N LEU A 48 6.39 17.06 1.36
CA LEU A 48 6.46 15.77 2.07
C LEU A 48 5.73 14.65 1.34
N ALA A 49 4.83 14.99 0.41
CA ALA A 49 4.07 14.00 -0.34
C ALA A 49 4.98 13.31 -1.38
N ALA A 50 5.00 11.99 -1.37
CA ALA A 50 5.61 11.18 -2.42
C ALA A 50 5.05 11.54 -3.80
N SER A 51 5.74 11.17 -4.87
CA SER A 51 5.25 11.40 -6.24
C SER A 51 4.03 10.53 -6.56
N GLU A 52 3.30 10.86 -7.62
CA GLU A 52 2.22 10.01 -8.10
C GLU A 52 2.75 8.66 -8.57
N GLU A 53 3.92 8.66 -9.21
CA GLU A 53 4.61 7.46 -9.68
C GLU A 53 4.99 6.54 -8.53
N ASP A 54 5.50 7.10 -7.41
CA ASP A 54 5.80 6.32 -6.20
C ASP A 54 4.54 5.72 -5.59
N GLY A 55 3.45 6.50 -5.52
CA GLY A 55 2.16 6.03 -5.03
C GLY A 55 1.58 4.89 -5.87
N ARG A 56 1.59 5.05 -7.20
CA ARG A 56 1.16 4.00 -8.14
C ARG A 56 2.01 2.74 -8.02
N PHE A 57 3.32 2.91 -7.89
CA PHE A 57 4.26 1.80 -7.73
C PHE A 57 3.99 1.01 -6.45
N MET A 58 3.84 1.67 -5.30
CA MET A 58 3.50 1.01 -4.04
C MET A 58 2.16 0.26 -4.12
N ARG A 59 1.13 0.87 -4.71
CA ARG A 59 -0.16 0.20 -4.93
C ARG A 59 -0.01 -1.08 -5.75
N VAL A 60 0.76 -1.03 -6.84
CA VAL A 60 1.01 -2.22 -7.69
C VAL A 60 1.75 -3.30 -6.91
N LEU A 61 2.78 -2.95 -6.13
CA LEU A 61 3.52 -3.92 -5.31
C LEU A 61 2.63 -4.58 -4.24
N ILE A 62 1.76 -3.82 -3.57
CA ILE A 62 0.79 -4.36 -2.60
C ILE A 62 -0.11 -5.39 -3.27
N ILE A 63 -0.67 -5.05 -4.43
CA ILE A 63 -1.56 -5.96 -5.17
C ILE A 63 -0.79 -7.20 -5.64
N ALA A 64 0.40 -7.02 -6.21
CA ALA A 64 1.20 -8.11 -6.75
C ALA A 64 1.71 -9.07 -5.67
N SER A 65 2.09 -8.55 -4.48
CA SER A 65 2.51 -9.37 -3.35
C SER A 65 1.35 -10.00 -2.58
N GLY A 66 0.12 -9.51 -2.80
CA GLY A 66 -1.05 -9.94 -2.03
C GLY A 66 -1.01 -9.53 -0.57
N ALA A 67 -0.29 -8.44 -0.25
CA ALA A 67 -0.06 -7.97 1.12
C ALA A 67 -1.35 -7.81 1.92
N LYS A 68 -1.31 -8.20 3.19
CA LYS A 68 -2.44 -8.18 4.12
C LYS A 68 -2.23 -7.27 5.32
N HIS A 69 -0.98 -7.09 5.76
CA HIS A 69 -0.62 -6.36 6.97
C HIS A 69 0.49 -5.35 6.65
N ALA A 70 0.08 -4.15 6.23
CA ALA A 70 1.03 -3.09 5.90
C ALA A 70 1.27 -2.13 7.07
N LEU A 71 2.49 -1.62 7.15
CA LEU A 71 2.90 -0.55 8.06
C LEU A 71 3.50 0.60 7.25
N GLU A 72 3.07 1.82 7.52
CA GLU A 72 3.71 3.05 7.08
C GLU A 72 4.26 3.82 8.26
N ILE A 73 5.49 4.33 8.13
CA ILE A 73 6.17 5.15 9.12
C ILE A 73 6.46 6.52 8.49
N GLY A 74 5.71 7.54 8.91
CA GLY A 74 5.71 8.87 8.32
C GLY A 74 4.60 9.01 7.28
N GLY A 75 3.35 9.17 7.73
CA GLY A 75 2.17 9.28 6.85
C GLY A 75 1.90 10.69 6.34
N ALA A 76 2.54 11.73 6.92
CA ALA A 76 2.30 13.14 6.63
C ALA A 76 0.79 13.47 6.54
N ASP A 77 0.33 14.04 5.43
CA ASP A 77 -1.08 14.35 5.19
C ASP A 77 -1.85 13.21 4.49
N GLY A 78 -1.24 12.01 4.33
CA GLY A 78 -1.90 10.78 3.89
C GLY A 78 -1.86 10.52 2.39
N TYR A 79 -0.99 11.19 1.63
CA TYR A 79 -0.90 10.98 0.18
C TYR A 79 -0.52 9.52 -0.16
N SER A 80 0.59 9.03 0.40
CA SER A 80 1.06 7.65 0.26
C SER A 80 0.09 6.63 0.88
N ALA A 81 -0.45 6.96 2.08
CA ALA A 81 -1.43 6.12 2.76
C ALA A 81 -2.70 5.87 1.92
N ILE A 82 -3.17 6.86 1.15
CA ILE A 82 -4.30 6.68 0.23
C ILE A 82 -3.93 5.70 -0.88
N TRP A 83 -2.76 5.85 -1.53
CA TRP A 83 -2.31 4.94 -2.57
C TRP A 83 -2.19 3.50 -2.06
N MET A 84 -1.56 3.33 -0.90
CA MET A 84 -1.42 2.01 -0.27
C MET A 84 -2.77 1.45 0.17
N GLY A 85 -3.64 2.27 0.78
CA GLY A 85 -4.99 1.88 1.18
C GLY A 85 -5.85 1.38 0.01
N LEU A 86 -5.73 1.99 -1.17
CA LEU A 86 -6.37 1.48 -2.39
C LEU A 86 -5.83 0.10 -2.80
N GLY A 87 -4.54 -0.16 -2.60
CA GLY A 87 -3.94 -1.48 -2.79
C GLY A 87 -4.44 -2.49 -1.77
N MET A 88 -4.44 -2.12 -0.49
CA MET A 88 -4.92 -2.97 0.62
C MET A 88 -6.40 -3.36 0.46
N ARG A 89 -7.24 -2.45 -0.03
CA ARG A 89 -8.64 -2.76 -0.36
C ARG A 89 -8.75 -3.86 -1.42
N GLN A 90 -7.89 -3.87 -2.43
CA GLN A 90 -7.88 -4.91 -3.47
C GLN A 90 -7.43 -6.27 -2.93
N THR A 91 -6.49 -6.28 -2.00
CA THR A 91 -5.99 -7.53 -1.40
C THR A 91 -6.87 -8.01 -0.24
N GLY A 92 -7.77 -7.17 0.28
CA GLY A 92 -8.50 -7.44 1.53
C GLY A 92 -7.57 -7.39 2.75
N GLY A 93 -6.53 -6.55 2.68
CA GLY A 93 -5.56 -6.29 3.74
C GLY A 93 -5.87 -5.02 4.52
N HIS A 94 -4.95 -4.64 5.42
CA HIS A 94 -5.06 -3.48 6.27
C HIS A 94 -3.72 -2.74 6.39
N LEU A 95 -3.76 -1.40 6.36
CA LEU A 95 -2.63 -0.52 6.57
C LEU A 95 -2.72 0.15 7.95
N THR A 96 -1.65 0.08 8.74
CA THR A 96 -1.44 0.99 9.86
C THR A 96 -0.44 2.06 9.43
N THR A 97 -0.84 3.33 9.48
CA THR A 97 0.04 4.47 9.20
C THR A 97 0.29 5.28 10.45
N ILE A 98 1.57 5.59 10.73
CA ILE A 98 2.00 6.31 11.93
C ILE A 98 2.56 7.67 11.50
N GLU A 99 2.00 8.74 12.07
CA GLU A 99 2.48 10.10 11.85
C GLU A 99 2.84 10.78 13.17
N TYR A 100 4.06 11.34 13.22
CA TYR A 100 4.62 11.93 14.44
C TYR A 100 3.93 13.25 14.81
N ASP A 101 3.65 14.11 13.84
CA ASP A 101 3.02 15.41 14.08
C ASP A 101 1.50 15.23 14.26
N PRO A 102 0.94 15.66 15.42
CA PRO A 102 -0.48 15.44 15.69
C PRO A 102 -1.40 16.24 14.74
N GLY A 103 -0.95 17.38 14.23
CA GLY A 103 -1.71 18.18 13.29
C GLY A 103 -1.81 17.47 11.93
N ARG A 104 -0.69 16.93 11.44
CA ARG A 104 -0.67 16.11 10.21
C ARG A 104 -1.42 14.82 10.38
N ALA A 105 -1.28 14.12 11.51
CA ALA A 105 -2.04 12.91 11.78
C ALA A 105 -3.56 13.17 11.72
N LYS A 106 -4.01 14.34 12.19
CA LYS A 106 -5.41 14.76 12.05
C LYS A 106 -5.78 14.98 10.58
N SER A 107 -4.98 15.72 9.82
CA SER A 107 -5.19 15.92 8.38
C SER A 107 -5.21 14.60 7.63
N LEU A 108 -4.28 13.68 7.96
CA LEU A 108 -4.21 12.33 7.42
C LEU A 108 -5.52 11.58 7.65
N ALA A 109 -6.01 11.55 8.90
CA ALA A 109 -7.25 10.86 9.23
C ALA A 109 -8.47 11.44 8.47
N GLU A 110 -8.52 12.77 8.32
CA GLU A 110 -9.55 13.44 7.52
C GLU A 110 -9.46 13.05 6.04
N ASN A 111 -8.25 13.00 5.47
CA ASN A 111 -8.04 12.61 4.08
C ASN A 111 -8.34 11.13 3.84
N ILE A 112 -8.00 10.23 4.76
CA ILE A 112 -8.39 8.81 4.71
C ILE A 112 -9.92 8.68 4.72
N LYS A 113 -10.61 9.46 5.56
CA LYS A 113 -12.08 9.50 5.58
C LYS A 113 -12.66 10.01 4.26
N ARG A 114 -12.11 11.10 3.69
CA ARG A 114 -12.52 11.64 2.39
C ARG A 114 -12.29 10.64 1.25
N ALA A 115 -11.21 9.84 1.33
CA ALA A 115 -10.95 8.76 0.38
C ALA A 115 -11.85 7.54 0.57
N GLY A 116 -12.67 7.50 1.64
CA GLY A 116 -13.52 6.37 1.97
C GLY A 116 -12.72 5.12 2.36
N LEU A 117 -11.53 5.27 2.99
CA LEU A 117 -10.58 4.19 3.29
C LEU A 117 -10.50 3.82 4.78
N THR A 118 -11.42 4.32 5.61
CA THR A 118 -11.41 4.09 7.06
C THR A 118 -11.60 2.64 7.49
N ASP A 119 -12.09 1.80 6.60
CA ASP A 119 -12.25 0.35 6.78
C ASP A 119 -10.92 -0.43 6.59
N VAL A 120 -9.96 0.13 5.85
CA VAL A 120 -8.69 -0.54 5.50
C VAL A 120 -7.45 0.23 5.96
N VAL A 121 -7.59 1.43 6.53
CA VAL A 121 -6.47 2.25 7.02
C VAL A 121 -6.74 2.71 8.44
N THR A 122 -5.82 2.36 9.36
CA THR A 122 -5.78 2.91 10.72
C THR A 122 -4.70 3.97 10.81
N VAL A 123 -5.06 5.15 11.29
CA VAL A 123 -4.13 6.26 11.54
C VAL A 123 -3.76 6.30 13.02
N VAL A 124 -2.45 6.32 13.28
CA VAL A 124 -1.89 6.43 14.63
C VAL A 124 -1.06 7.71 14.72
N ALA A 125 -1.44 8.60 15.61
CA ALA A 125 -0.66 9.80 15.91
C ALA A 125 0.38 9.49 17.01
N GLY A 126 1.67 9.72 16.73
CA GLY A 126 2.71 9.54 17.74
C GLY A 126 4.08 9.18 17.20
N ASP A 127 4.98 8.96 18.15
CA ASP A 127 6.36 8.56 17.90
C ASP A 127 6.42 7.09 17.41
N GLY A 128 6.90 6.88 16.17
CA GLY A 128 7.00 5.55 15.59
C GLY A 128 7.73 4.54 16.46
N PHE A 129 8.77 4.96 17.19
CA PHE A 129 9.50 4.07 18.11
C PHE A 129 8.65 3.59 19.29
N LYS A 130 7.64 4.36 19.68
CA LYS A 130 6.71 4.02 20.78
C LYS A 130 5.46 3.32 20.27
N GLU A 131 5.02 3.66 19.06
CA GLU A 131 3.74 3.16 18.54
C GLU A 131 3.89 1.82 17.80
N ILE A 132 4.98 1.60 17.03
CA ILE A 132 5.23 0.34 16.32
C ILE A 132 5.16 -0.89 17.26
N PRO A 133 5.77 -0.88 18.46
CA PRO A 133 5.67 -2.03 19.37
C PRO A 133 4.25 -2.38 19.80
N LYS A 134 3.32 -1.42 19.77
CA LYS A 134 1.91 -1.62 20.15
C LYS A 134 1.05 -2.18 19.01
N VAL A 135 1.50 -2.04 17.75
CA VAL A 135 0.79 -2.64 16.60
C VAL A 135 0.92 -4.15 16.70
N ALA A 136 -0.20 -4.87 16.69
CA ALA A 136 -0.20 -6.32 16.80
C ALA A 136 0.32 -7.04 15.54
N GLY A 137 0.85 -8.25 15.70
CA GLY A 137 1.20 -9.16 14.61
C GLY A 137 2.52 -8.85 13.89
N THR A 138 2.65 -9.40 12.70
CA THR A 138 3.78 -9.25 11.78
C THR A 138 3.36 -8.44 10.56
N PHE A 139 4.33 -7.97 9.79
CA PHE A 139 4.10 -7.18 8.59
C PHE A 139 4.56 -7.94 7.35
N ASP A 140 3.83 -7.81 6.27
CA ASP A 140 4.20 -8.31 4.94
C ASP A 140 4.54 -7.19 3.95
N PHE A 141 4.20 -5.94 4.31
CA PHE A 141 4.57 -4.75 3.56
C PHE A 141 4.89 -3.60 4.52
N VAL A 142 6.05 -2.97 4.35
CA VAL A 142 6.47 -1.82 5.15
C VAL A 142 6.93 -0.70 4.23
N PHE A 143 6.44 0.51 4.48
CA PHE A 143 6.91 1.73 3.83
C PHE A 143 7.46 2.71 4.87
N LEU A 144 8.73 3.10 4.70
CA LEU A 144 9.44 4.02 5.57
C LEU A 144 9.70 5.34 4.85
N ASP A 145 9.08 6.42 5.34
CA ASP A 145 9.28 7.78 4.87
C ASP A 145 9.26 8.80 6.03
N ALA A 146 10.15 8.59 7.00
CA ALA A 146 10.30 9.42 8.18
C ALA A 146 11.61 10.25 8.12
N TRP A 147 12.16 10.67 9.27
CA TRP A 147 13.46 11.31 9.37
C TRP A 147 14.58 10.34 8.98
N LYS A 148 15.41 10.78 8.04
CA LYS A 148 16.39 9.93 7.36
C LYS A 148 17.46 9.37 8.30
N ALA A 149 17.87 10.14 9.31
CA ALA A 149 18.81 9.70 10.34
C ALA A 149 18.31 8.52 11.21
N ASP A 150 16.99 8.27 11.22
CA ASP A 150 16.39 7.19 12.00
C ASP A 150 16.08 5.93 11.17
N TYR A 151 16.35 5.92 9.86
CA TYR A 151 15.98 4.82 8.97
C TYR A 151 16.56 3.47 9.41
N LYS A 152 17.85 3.44 9.80
CA LYS A 152 18.49 2.21 10.29
C LYS A 152 17.81 1.70 11.57
N ARG A 153 17.45 2.59 12.49
CA ARG A 153 16.77 2.25 13.74
C ARG A 153 15.37 1.71 13.48
N PHE A 154 14.63 2.28 12.53
CA PHE A 154 13.32 1.76 12.12
C PHE A 154 13.44 0.40 11.44
N LEU A 155 14.46 0.20 10.58
CA LEU A 155 14.74 -1.13 10.02
C LEU A 155 14.96 -2.16 11.12
N ASP A 156 15.82 -1.88 12.10
CA ASP A 156 16.12 -2.80 13.20
C ASP A 156 14.88 -3.13 14.04
N LEU A 157 14.01 -2.14 14.26
CA LEU A 157 12.77 -2.32 15.02
C LEU A 157 11.77 -3.20 14.27
N VAL A 158 11.64 -3.03 12.96
CA VAL A 158 10.59 -3.68 12.16
C VAL A 158 11.03 -5.01 11.56
N PHE A 159 12.32 -5.16 11.21
CA PHE A 159 12.85 -6.35 10.52
C PHE A 159 12.53 -7.69 11.21
N PRO A 160 12.61 -7.83 12.56
CA PRO A 160 12.21 -9.06 13.25
C PRO A 160 10.75 -9.45 13.03
N ARG A 161 9.90 -8.46 12.75
CA ARG A 161 8.45 -8.62 12.54
C ARG A 161 8.05 -8.66 11.07
N LEU A 162 8.99 -8.44 10.14
CA LEU A 162 8.75 -8.62 8.72
C LEU A 162 8.72 -10.12 8.41
N VAL A 163 7.66 -10.59 7.76
CA VAL A 163 7.53 -12.02 7.40
C VAL A 163 8.52 -12.40 6.29
N PRO A 164 8.87 -13.69 6.13
CA PRO A 164 9.55 -14.16 4.93
C PRO A 164 8.78 -13.76 3.66
N ARG A 165 9.48 -13.28 2.64
CA ARG A 165 8.95 -12.69 1.40
C ARG A 165 8.21 -11.35 1.60
N GLY A 166 8.17 -10.81 2.81
CA GLY A 166 7.68 -9.47 3.09
C GLY A 166 8.57 -8.40 2.44
N LEU A 167 7.93 -7.29 2.07
CA LEU A 167 8.55 -6.16 1.40
C LEU A 167 8.84 -5.04 2.41
N PHE A 168 10.07 -4.51 2.37
CA PHE A 168 10.46 -3.30 3.09
C PHE A 168 10.90 -2.24 2.07
N LEU A 169 10.14 -1.18 1.96
CA LEU A 169 10.40 -0.06 1.09
C LEU A 169 10.87 1.15 1.91
N ALA A 170 11.83 1.92 1.39
CA ALA A 170 12.23 3.18 1.98
C ALA A 170 12.40 4.26 0.92
N HIS A 171 11.86 5.44 1.21
CA HIS A 171 11.81 6.56 0.28
C HIS A 171 13.05 7.47 0.38
N ASN A 172 13.26 8.35 -0.60
CA ASN A 172 14.34 9.34 -0.69
C ASN A 172 15.76 8.73 -0.70
N VAL A 173 15.95 7.48 -1.02
CA VAL A 173 17.25 6.80 -0.94
C VAL A 173 18.27 7.29 -1.96
N VAL A 174 17.85 8.10 -2.93
CA VAL A 174 18.73 8.73 -3.93
C VAL A 174 19.04 10.17 -3.58
N ASN A 175 18.01 11.00 -3.40
CA ASN A 175 18.21 12.43 -3.15
C ASN A 175 18.70 12.76 -1.72
N LYS A 176 18.49 11.81 -0.76
CA LYS A 176 18.88 11.93 0.65
C LYS A 176 19.89 10.87 1.12
N GLN A 177 20.55 10.17 0.20
CA GLN A 177 21.46 9.08 0.52
C GLN A 177 22.55 9.44 1.56
N ALA A 178 23.01 10.70 1.57
CA ALA A 178 24.03 11.16 2.50
C ALA A 178 23.56 11.15 3.96
N GLU A 179 22.25 11.27 4.19
CA GLU A 179 21.63 11.33 5.52
C GLU A 179 21.31 9.93 6.10
N MET A 180 21.42 8.85 5.29
CA MET A 180 21.03 7.48 5.66
C MET A 180 22.06 6.41 5.25
N LYS A 181 23.35 6.74 5.30
CA LYS A 181 24.44 5.83 4.86
C LYS A 181 24.44 4.50 5.61
N ASP A 182 24.19 4.52 6.89
CA ASP A 182 24.10 3.34 7.76
C ASP A 182 22.92 2.43 7.39
N PHE A 183 21.78 3.02 7.07
CA PHE A 183 20.62 2.30 6.56
C PHE A 183 20.93 1.64 5.20
N LEU A 184 21.51 2.41 4.26
CA LEU A 184 21.84 1.89 2.93
C LEU A 184 22.85 0.74 3.00
N ALA A 185 23.87 0.85 3.85
CA ALA A 185 24.78 -0.25 4.11
C ALA A 185 24.04 -1.47 4.69
N ALA A 186 23.15 -1.23 5.69
CA ALA A 186 22.41 -2.30 6.35
C ALA A 186 21.49 -3.09 5.42
N ILE A 187 20.82 -2.44 4.45
CA ILE A 187 19.96 -3.17 3.50
C ILE A 187 20.73 -3.86 2.38
N ASN A 188 21.91 -3.34 2.00
CA ASN A 188 22.75 -3.92 0.95
C ASN A 188 23.60 -5.10 1.45
N ASP A 189 24.11 -5.01 2.69
CA ASP A 189 25.03 -6.00 3.27
C ASP A 189 24.29 -7.11 4.02
N ASN A 190 22.98 -7.01 4.20
CA ASN A 190 22.20 -8.02 4.91
C ASN A 190 21.89 -9.23 4.02
N PRO A 191 22.47 -10.42 4.31
CA PRO A 191 22.25 -11.63 3.50
C PRO A 191 20.80 -12.16 3.59
N ALA A 192 19.99 -11.66 4.51
CA ALA A 192 18.57 -12.00 4.62
C ALA A 192 17.66 -11.10 3.77
N LEU A 193 18.23 -10.12 3.05
CA LEU A 193 17.49 -9.21 2.17
C LEU A 193 17.97 -9.34 0.72
N ALA A 194 17.02 -9.36 -0.21
CA ALA A 194 17.29 -9.07 -1.61
C ALA A 194 16.84 -7.63 -1.87
N THR A 195 17.78 -6.74 -2.17
CA THR A 195 17.52 -5.30 -2.27
C THR A 195 17.82 -4.76 -3.67
N THR A 196 16.99 -3.85 -4.14
CA THR A 196 17.25 -3.00 -5.32
C THR A 196 16.80 -1.57 -5.04
N ILE A 197 17.36 -0.61 -5.79
CA ILE A 197 16.89 0.77 -5.79
C ILE A 197 16.19 1.02 -7.12
N VAL A 198 14.96 1.51 -7.04
CA VAL A 198 14.13 1.91 -8.17
C VAL A 198 13.86 3.41 -8.14
N ARG A 199 13.45 3.98 -9.25
CA ARG A 199 13.11 5.40 -9.37
C ARG A 199 11.76 5.56 -10.05
N PRO A 200 10.66 5.21 -9.38
CA PRO A 200 9.33 5.54 -9.92
C PRO A 200 9.18 7.05 -10.02
N GLY A 201 9.50 7.77 -8.94
CA GLY A 201 9.73 9.21 -8.90
C GLY A 201 11.23 9.58 -8.88
N SER A 202 11.54 10.88 -8.75
CA SER A 202 12.92 11.41 -8.78
C SER A 202 13.74 11.10 -7.53
N GLU A 203 13.09 10.86 -6.39
CA GLU A 203 13.70 10.78 -5.07
C GLU A 203 14.34 9.43 -4.77
N GLY A 204 13.88 8.40 -5.47
CA GLY A 204 14.35 7.03 -5.37
C GLY A 204 13.78 6.28 -4.18
N MET A 205 13.53 5.00 -4.40
CA MET A 205 12.97 4.08 -3.41
C MET A 205 13.80 2.80 -3.37
N SER A 206 14.22 2.36 -2.17
CA SER A 206 14.73 1.00 -2.01
C SER A 206 13.58 0.03 -1.87
N VAL A 207 13.70 -1.11 -2.50
CA VAL A 207 12.77 -2.25 -2.36
C VAL A 207 13.59 -3.44 -1.89
N SER A 208 13.33 -3.89 -0.68
CA SER A 208 13.99 -5.02 -0.06
C SER A 208 12.97 -6.12 0.23
N VAL A 209 13.29 -7.35 -0.17
CA VAL A 209 12.49 -8.55 0.12
C VAL A 209 13.21 -9.36 1.19
N LYS A 210 12.53 -9.72 2.28
CA LYS A 210 13.07 -10.63 3.28
C LYS A 210 13.08 -12.06 2.72
N LEU A 211 14.24 -12.69 2.66
CA LEU A 211 14.42 -14.01 2.03
C LEU A 211 13.96 -15.17 2.93
N LYS A 212 14.22 -15.07 4.25
CA LYS A 212 13.91 -16.11 5.25
C LYS A 212 13.44 -15.50 6.55
#